data_000c9c91b561fb4d06438d32e7811913
#
_entry.id   000c9c91b561fb4d06438d32e7811913
#
_cell.length_a   1.000
_cell.length_b   1.000
_cell.length_c   1.000
_cell.angle_alpha   90.00
_cell.angle_beta   90.00
_cell.angle_gamma   90.00
#
_symmetry.space_group_name_H-M   'P 1'
#
loop_
_entity.id
_entity.type
_entity.pdbx_description
1 polymer ?
#
loop_
_entity_poly.entity_id
_entity_poly.type
_entity_poly.pdbx_seq_one_letter_code
_entity_poly.pdbx_strand_id
1 'polypeptide(L)'
;QSDIKGRKDSLAHIGVTSCSLAQEWKKNPTRHIVKRIPILVSRRSDYSPMYAGNDPDILYLTSTRNEAKGADLNGITGMKSADIFHSKRNEKKQWQKPEPLASEVNSEFEEGACSFSADGKTMYFTRCRTLPNAPAYAEIYVSQRAGAEWGSPQKCAILNDTLSSVAHPALSPAGDYLYFVSDMPGGQGGLDLWRINVTRDGFGYVDNLGPEINTSGDEMFP
;
A
#
# COMPACT_ATOMS: atom_id res chain seq x y z
N GLN A 1 -0.87 -4.43 30.85
CA GLN A 1 0.24 -5.43 30.95
C GLN A 1 -0.20 -6.83 30.54
N SER A 2 -1.48 -7.25 30.73
CA SER A 2 -2.01 -8.56 30.30
C SER A 2 -2.05 -8.72 28.78
N ASP A 3 -2.48 -7.68 28.05
CA ASP A 3 -2.59 -7.71 26.57
C ASP A 3 -1.23 -7.89 25.86
N ILE A 4 -0.18 -7.23 26.36
CA ILE A 4 1.15 -7.34 25.75
C ILE A 4 1.74 -8.75 25.89
N LYS A 5 1.47 -9.43 27.01
CA LYS A 5 1.93 -10.80 27.21
C LYS A 5 1.19 -11.78 26.31
N GLY A 6 -0.13 -11.69 26.24
CA GLY A 6 -0.96 -12.54 25.37
C GLY A 6 -0.58 -12.39 23.88
N ARG A 7 -0.33 -11.17 23.41
CA ARG A 7 0.10 -10.90 22.03
C ARG A 7 1.49 -11.47 21.72
N LYS A 8 2.43 -11.40 22.65
CA LYS A 8 3.76 -12.03 22.51
C LYS A 8 3.68 -13.54 22.45
N ASP A 9 2.86 -14.15 23.28
CA ASP A 9 2.65 -15.59 23.30
C ASP A 9 2.01 -16.08 21.99
N SER A 10 1.05 -15.34 21.45
CA SER A 10 0.43 -15.62 20.15
C SER A 10 1.43 -15.54 18.99
N LEU A 11 2.28 -14.52 18.95
CA LEU A 11 3.31 -14.37 17.90
C LEU A 11 4.36 -15.50 17.98
N ALA A 12 4.76 -15.89 19.18
CA ALA A 12 5.67 -17.02 19.39
C ALA A 12 5.05 -18.33 18.91
N HIS A 13 3.77 -18.57 19.21
CA HIS A 13 3.03 -19.75 18.74
C HIS A 13 2.91 -19.80 17.22
N ILE A 14 2.57 -18.66 16.58
CA ILE A 14 2.53 -18.53 15.11
C ILE A 14 3.91 -18.87 14.52
N GLY A 15 5.00 -18.35 15.12
CA GLY A 15 6.36 -18.64 14.67
C GLY A 15 6.70 -20.13 14.69
N VAL A 16 6.40 -20.82 15.80
CA VAL A 16 6.63 -22.28 15.93
C VAL A 16 5.81 -23.06 14.91
N THR A 17 4.51 -22.75 14.79
CA THR A 17 3.61 -23.39 13.83
C THR A 17 4.09 -23.18 12.38
N SER A 18 4.49 -21.97 12.04
CA SER A 18 5.02 -21.63 10.70
C SER A 18 6.29 -22.41 10.37
N CYS A 19 7.19 -22.60 11.34
CA CYS A 19 8.40 -23.41 11.13
C CYS A 19 8.07 -24.88 10.82
N SER A 20 7.08 -25.46 11.50
CA SER A 20 6.63 -26.83 11.26
C SER A 20 5.97 -26.97 9.89
N LEU A 21 5.06 -26.05 9.56
CA LEU A 21 4.38 -26.00 8.26
C LEU A 21 5.35 -25.78 7.09
N ALA A 22 6.39 -24.96 7.28
CA ALA A 22 7.39 -24.70 6.24
C ALA A 22 8.13 -25.98 5.80
N GLN A 23 8.36 -26.92 6.73
CA GLN A 23 8.97 -28.21 6.40
C GLN A 23 8.03 -29.11 5.58
N GLU A 24 6.74 -29.06 5.89
CA GLU A 24 5.72 -29.79 5.15
C GLU A 24 5.52 -29.21 3.74
N TRP A 25 5.41 -27.87 3.63
CA TRP A 25 5.32 -27.20 2.32
C TRP A 25 6.54 -27.42 1.42
N LYS A 26 7.73 -27.56 2.03
CA LYS A 26 8.94 -27.91 1.29
C LYS A 26 8.86 -29.30 0.65
N LYS A 27 8.17 -30.26 1.30
CA LYS A 27 7.95 -31.61 0.77
C LYS A 27 6.86 -31.63 -0.31
N ASN A 28 5.88 -30.73 -0.19
CA ASN A 28 4.73 -30.61 -1.08
C ASN A 28 4.73 -29.21 -1.75
N PRO A 29 5.69 -28.89 -2.63
CA PRO A 29 5.79 -27.57 -3.23
C PRO A 29 4.62 -27.31 -4.19
N THR A 30 4.18 -26.06 -4.24
CA THR A 30 3.22 -25.62 -5.25
C THR A 30 3.88 -25.61 -6.65
N ARG A 31 3.05 -25.49 -7.69
CA ARG A 31 3.53 -25.32 -9.09
C ARG A 31 4.25 -23.98 -9.33
N HIS A 32 4.22 -23.06 -8.38
CA HIS A 32 4.81 -21.73 -8.54
C HIS A 32 6.31 -21.77 -8.28
N ILE A 33 7.06 -21.12 -9.16
CA ILE A 33 8.52 -20.93 -9.03
C ILE A 33 8.75 -19.48 -8.62
N VAL A 34 9.18 -19.28 -7.39
CA VAL A 34 9.54 -17.94 -6.89
C VAL A 34 10.96 -17.61 -7.33
N LYS A 35 11.12 -16.51 -8.05
CA LYS A 35 12.42 -16.01 -8.50
C LYS A 35 12.66 -14.60 -8.02
N ARG A 36 13.83 -14.35 -7.46
CA ARG A 36 14.28 -13.00 -7.14
C ARG A 36 14.59 -12.25 -8.43
N ILE A 37 14.19 -10.97 -8.50
CA ILE A 37 14.57 -10.06 -9.60
C ILE A 37 15.59 -9.06 -9.02
N PRO A 38 16.90 -9.31 -9.14
CA PRO A 38 17.93 -8.57 -8.40
C PRO A 38 17.92 -7.06 -8.67
N ILE A 39 17.58 -6.63 -9.89
CA ILE A 39 17.55 -5.23 -10.27
C ILE A 39 16.45 -4.42 -9.53
N LEU A 40 15.37 -5.09 -9.13
CA LEU A 40 14.25 -4.46 -8.41
C LEU A 40 14.49 -4.39 -6.90
N VAL A 41 15.37 -5.22 -6.36
CA VAL A 41 15.59 -5.34 -4.90
C VAL A 41 16.63 -4.32 -4.45
N SER A 42 16.33 -3.64 -3.33
CA SER A 42 17.27 -2.76 -2.63
C SER A 42 17.82 -3.41 -1.35
N ARG A 43 18.65 -2.67 -0.60
CA ARG A 43 19.05 -3.00 0.76
C ARG A 43 18.07 -2.43 1.80
N ARG A 44 17.04 -1.78 1.35
CA ARG A 44 15.98 -1.15 2.13
C ARG A 44 14.69 -1.93 1.98
N SER A 45 13.60 -1.41 2.54
CA SER A 45 12.28 -2.02 2.36
C SER A 45 11.74 -1.73 0.97
N ASP A 46 11.27 -2.78 0.30
CA ASP A 46 10.55 -2.71 -0.99
C ASP A 46 9.27 -3.53 -0.82
N TYR A 47 8.10 -2.92 -1.05
CA TYR A 47 6.80 -3.55 -0.81
C TYR A 47 5.70 -2.96 -1.70
N SER A 48 4.48 -3.47 -1.59
CA SER A 48 3.30 -3.07 -2.38
C SER A 48 3.56 -2.94 -3.88
N PRO A 49 4.05 -4.00 -4.56
CA PRO A 49 4.22 -3.96 -6.00
C PRO A 49 2.87 -3.93 -6.72
N MET A 50 2.72 -3.06 -7.73
CA MET A 50 1.52 -2.93 -8.53
C MET A 50 1.86 -2.62 -9.98
N TYR A 51 1.20 -3.30 -10.92
CA TYR A 51 1.31 -2.94 -12.33
C TYR A 51 0.50 -1.66 -12.65
N ALA A 52 0.94 -0.92 -13.66
CA ALA A 52 0.24 0.27 -14.12
C ALA A 52 -1.04 -0.10 -14.89
N GLY A 53 -2.12 -0.37 -14.18
CA GLY A 53 -3.34 -0.89 -14.78
C GLY A 53 -3.08 -2.22 -15.50
N ASN A 54 -3.43 -2.31 -16.77
CA ASN A 54 -3.23 -3.51 -17.59
C ASN A 54 -1.86 -3.58 -18.28
N ASP A 55 -0.93 -2.67 -18.00
CA ASP A 55 0.40 -2.67 -18.60
C ASP A 55 1.40 -3.52 -17.78
N PRO A 56 1.79 -4.72 -18.25
CA PRO A 56 2.69 -5.59 -17.52
C PRO A 56 4.16 -5.16 -17.62
N ASP A 57 4.48 -4.14 -18.40
CA ASP A 57 5.84 -3.65 -18.62
C ASP A 57 6.21 -2.47 -17.71
N ILE A 58 5.26 -1.98 -16.90
CA ILE A 58 5.50 -0.93 -15.90
C ILE A 58 5.06 -1.44 -14.52
N LEU A 59 6.01 -1.51 -13.60
CA LEU A 59 5.79 -1.90 -12.21
C LEU A 59 6.05 -0.71 -11.29
N TYR A 60 5.10 -0.41 -10.43
CA TYR A 60 5.25 0.53 -9.32
C TYR A 60 5.53 -0.25 -8.04
N LEU A 61 6.25 0.34 -7.12
CA LEU A 61 6.51 -0.23 -5.80
C LEU A 61 6.74 0.89 -4.78
N THR A 62 6.48 0.60 -3.53
CA THR A 62 6.82 1.47 -2.41
C THR A 62 8.21 1.11 -1.90
N SER A 63 9.06 2.10 -1.64
CA SER A 63 10.42 1.84 -1.17
C SER A 63 10.97 2.93 -0.27
N THR A 64 11.77 2.52 0.73
CA THR A 64 12.56 3.42 1.60
C THR A 64 14.00 3.58 1.11
N ARG A 65 14.24 3.49 -0.19
CA ARG A 65 15.56 3.64 -0.82
C ARG A 65 16.17 5.01 -0.54
N ASN A 66 17.49 5.11 -0.68
CA ASN A 66 18.20 6.36 -0.45
C ASN A 66 17.77 7.49 -1.39
N GLU A 67 17.23 7.14 -2.57
CA GLU A 67 16.70 8.05 -3.57
C GLU A 67 15.32 8.63 -3.21
N ALA A 68 14.67 8.15 -2.13
CA ALA A 68 13.42 8.72 -1.63
C ALA A 68 13.60 10.19 -1.21
N LYS A 69 12.54 11.01 -1.37
CA LYS A 69 12.61 12.47 -1.20
C LYS A 69 12.81 12.91 0.24
N GLY A 70 12.16 12.28 1.19
CA GLY A 70 12.24 12.67 2.60
C GLY A 70 13.69 12.82 3.07
N ALA A 71 14.03 13.95 3.70
CA ALA A 71 15.38 14.22 4.20
C ALA A 71 15.61 13.55 5.55
N ASP A 72 14.58 13.48 6.38
CA ASP A 72 14.67 13.01 7.75
C ASP A 72 14.66 11.48 7.82
N LEU A 73 15.50 10.97 8.69
CA LEU A 73 15.52 9.54 9.00
C LEU A 73 14.56 9.27 10.15
N ASN A 74 13.75 8.23 9.99
CA ASN A 74 12.91 7.73 11.07
C ASN A 74 13.80 7.37 12.28
N GLY A 75 13.53 7.94 13.44
CA GLY A 75 14.37 7.80 14.65
C GLY A 75 14.45 6.37 15.19
N ILE A 76 13.53 5.47 14.81
CA ILE A 76 13.51 4.07 15.23
C ILE A 76 14.21 3.18 14.20
N THR A 77 13.89 3.35 12.92
CA THR A 77 14.36 2.46 11.84
C THR A 77 15.64 2.95 11.17
N GLY A 78 15.99 4.24 11.32
CA GLY A 78 17.09 4.88 10.62
C GLY A 78 16.92 4.89 9.09
N MET A 79 15.69 4.71 8.60
CA MET A 79 15.36 4.73 7.18
C MET A 79 14.67 6.06 6.82
N LYS A 80 14.77 6.45 5.57
CA LYS A 80 13.97 7.53 5.00
C LYS A 80 12.49 7.17 4.96
N SER A 81 11.63 8.18 4.83
CA SER A 81 10.23 8.00 4.47
C SER A 81 10.11 7.20 3.18
N ALA A 82 9.05 6.42 3.07
CA ALA A 82 8.80 5.63 1.88
C ALA A 82 8.23 6.50 0.75
N ASP A 83 8.68 6.24 -0.46
CA ASP A 83 8.21 6.87 -1.70
C ASP A 83 7.71 5.83 -2.69
N ILE A 84 6.93 6.28 -3.67
CA ILE A 84 6.53 5.47 -4.82
C ILE A 84 7.62 5.52 -5.88
N PHE A 85 8.11 4.34 -6.26
CA PHE A 85 9.06 4.13 -7.34
C PHE A 85 8.40 3.41 -8.50
N HIS A 86 8.95 3.56 -9.69
CA HIS A 86 8.56 2.74 -10.82
C HIS A 86 9.77 2.11 -11.51
N SER A 87 9.54 0.96 -12.13
CA SER A 87 10.48 0.32 -13.05
C SER A 87 9.77 -0.02 -14.34
N LYS A 88 10.47 0.09 -15.45
CA LYS A 88 9.97 -0.26 -16.79
C LYS A 88 10.79 -1.40 -17.36
N ARG A 89 10.19 -2.20 -18.21
CA ARG A 89 10.93 -3.16 -19.04
C ARG A 89 11.49 -2.45 -20.27
N ASN A 90 12.72 -2.78 -20.62
CA ASN A 90 13.32 -2.33 -21.85
C ASN A 90 12.80 -3.14 -23.05
N GLU A 91 13.27 -2.83 -24.27
CA GLU A 91 12.90 -3.54 -25.51
C GLU A 91 13.17 -5.05 -25.45
N LYS A 92 14.16 -5.50 -24.64
CA LYS A 92 14.47 -6.91 -24.39
C LYS A 92 13.63 -7.53 -23.28
N LYS A 93 12.55 -6.85 -22.84
CA LYS A 93 11.66 -7.26 -21.74
C LYS A 93 12.36 -7.47 -20.39
N GLN A 94 13.49 -6.81 -20.17
CA GLN A 94 14.25 -6.84 -18.92
C GLN A 94 13.89 -5.63 -18.06
N TRP A 95 13.65 -5.83 -16.76
CA TRP A 95 13.42 -4.76 -15.82
C TRP A 95 14.60 -3.82 -15.70
N GLN A 96 14.35 -2.54 -15.65
CA GLN A 96 15.31 -1.50 -15.37
C GLN A 96 15.38 -1.22 -13.85
N LYS A 97 16.42 -0.50 -13.41
CA LYS A 97 16.50 -0.06 -12.00
C LYS A 97 15.28 0.81 -11.67
N PRO A 98 14.61 0.58 -10.53
CA PRO A 98 13.54 1.47 -10.10
C PRO A 98 14.02 2.90 -9.86
N GLU A 99 13.21 3.86 -10.30
CA GLU A 99 13.42 5.28 -10.13
C GLU A 99 12.25 5.89 -9.36
N PRO A 100 12.48 6.88 -8.49
CA PRO A 100 11.39 7.58 -7.80
C PRO A 100 10.53 8.31 -8.82
N LEU A 101 9.24 8.45 -8.54
CA LEU A 101 8.39 9.31 -9.35
C LEU A 101 8.91 10.76 -9.30
N ALA A 102 9.12 11.35 -10.48
CA ALA A 102 9.64 12.70 -10.62
C ALA A 102 8.61 13.81 -10.36
N SER A 103 7.34 13.41 -10.13
CA SER A 103 6.22 14.32 -9.95
C SER A 103 6.01 14.73 -8.50
N GLU A 104 5.02 15.59 -8.25
CA GLU A 104 4.56 15.99 -6.92
C GLU A 104 3.88 14.84 -6.13
N VAL A 105 3.81 13.64 -6.73
CA VAL A 105 3.28 12.45 -6.05
C VAL A 105 4.08 12.13 -4.80
N ASN A 106 5.42 12.08 -4.94
CA ASN A 106 6.30 11.93 -3.77
C ASN A 106 6.54 13.30 -3.12
N SER A 107 6.37 13.38 -1.82
CA SER A 107 6.52 14.60 -1.03
C SER A 107 7.57 14.44 0.09
N GLU A 108 7.53 15.29 1.10
CA GLU A 108 8.31 15.12 2.34
C GLU A 108 7.72 14.07 3.29
N PHE A 109 6.49 13.64 3.03
CA PHE A 109 5.78 12.62 3.81
C PHE A 109 6.08 11.21 3.30
N GLU A 110 5.35 10.22 3.80
CA GLU A 110 5.43 8.84 3.32
C GLU A 110 4.33 8.58 2.29
N GLU A 111 4.71 8.14 1.10
CA GLU A 111 3.79 7.72 0.06
C GLU A 111 3.97 6.25 -0.30
N GLY A 112 2.84 5.57 -0.54
CA GLY A 112 2.90 4.17 -0.93
C GLY A 112 1.55 3.51 -1.18
N ALA A 113 1.59 2.19 -1.35
CA ALA A 113 0.41 1.35 -1.58
C ALA A 113 -0.49 1.95 -2.68
N CYS A 114 0.03 2.05 -3.90
CA CYS A 114 -0.71 2.61 -5.03
C CYS A 114 -1.59 1.57 -5.74
N SER A 115 -2.69 2.03 -6.33
CA SER A 115 -3.60 1.27 -7.18
C SER A 115 -3.96 2.09 -8.42
N PHE A 116 -4.26 1.44 -9.54
CA PHE A 116 -4.47 2.09 -10.82
C PHE A 116 -5.80 1.73 -11.45
N SER A 117 -6.36 2.67 -12.24
CA SER A 117 -7.41 2.34 -13.21
C SER A 117 -6.88 1.37 -14.27
N ALA A 118 -7.78 0.62 -14.88
CA ALA A 118 -7.43 -0.38 -15.90
C ALA A 118 -6.66 0.22 -17.09
N ASP A 119 -6.93 1.48 -17.44
CA ASP A 119 -6.22 2.20 -18.49
C ASP A 119 -4.90 2.84 -18.04
N GLY A 120 -4.54 2.71 -16.74
CA GLY A 120 -3.31 3.24 -16.16
C GLY A 120 -3.24 4.77 -16.09
N LYS A 121 -4.38 5.47 -16.22
CA LYS A 121 -4.41 6.94 -16.22
C LYS A 121 -4.76 7.57 -14.88
N THR A 122 -5.37 6.81 -13.98
CA THR A 122 -5.69 7.25 -12.62
C THR A 122 -4.90 6.40 -11.63
N MET A 123 -4.23 7.05 -10.70
CA MET A 123 -3.53 6.41 -9.60
C MET A 123 -4.10 6.89 -8.28
N TYR A 124 -4.53 5.95 -7.44
CA TYR A 124 -4.81 6.17 -6.02
C TYR A 124 -3.62 5.70 -5.20
N PHE A 125 -3.28 6.42 -4.15
CA PHE A 125 -2.17 6.03 -3.27
C PHE A 125 -2.38 6.56 -1.85
N THR A 126 -1.71 5.94 -0.90
CA THR A 126 -1.69 6.39 0.50
C THR A 126 -0.62 7.44 0.69
N ARG A 127 -0.93 8.52 1.43
CA ARG A 127 0.02 9.45 1.99
C ARG A 127 -0.14 9.49 3.51
N CYS A 128 0.93 9.17 4.23
CA CYS A 128 0.95 9.24 5.69
C CYS A 128 1.61 10.55 6.13
N ARG A 129 0.89 11.32 6.94
CA ARG A 129 1.41 12.57 7.50
C ARG A 129 1.74 12.37 8.97
N THR A 130 2.96 12.73 9.33
CA THR A 130 3.38 12.87 10.72
C THR A 130 3.60 14.34 10.99
N LEU A 131 2.72 14.94 11.78
CA LEU A 131 2.85 16.34 12.19
C LEU A 131 3.42 16.39 13.61
N PRO A 132 4.21 17.43 13.95
CA PRO A 132 4.68 17.63 15.32
C PRO A 132 3.50 17.72 16.29
N ASN A 133 3.53 16.91 17.34
CA ASN A 133 2.50 16.86 18.39
C ASN A 133 1.09 16.42 17.94
N ALA A 134 0.97 15.74 16.80
CA ALA A 134 -0.27 15.12 16.34
C ALA A 134 -0.06 13.62 16.07
N PRO A 135 -1.10 12.78 16.19
CA PRO A 135 -1.04 11.40 15.75
C PRO A 135 -0.69 11.35 14.26
N ALA A 136 0.12 10.37 13.87
CA ALA A 136 0.28 10.05 12.45
C ALA A 136 -1.07 9.53 11.91
N TYR A 137 -1.47 10.03 10.77
CA TYR A 137 -2.68 9.56 10.08
C TYR A 137 -2.42 9.40 8.60
N ALA A 138 -3.19 8.51 7.99
CA ALA A 138 -3.09 8.19 6.58
C ALA A 138 -4.30 8.71 5.80
N GLU A 139 -4.06 9.17 4.59
CA GLU A 139 -5.07 9.68 3.67
C GLU A 139 -4.86 9.08 2.28
N ILE A 140 -5.93 8.86 1.54
CA ILE A 140 -5.84 8.47 0.14
C ILE A 140 -5.86 9.71 -0.74
N TYR A 141 -4.92 9.75 -1.67
CA TYR A 141 -4.79 10.75 -2.72
C TYR A 141 -5.03 10.13 -4.09
N VAL A 142 -5.47 10.94 -5.02
CA VAL A 142 -5.62 10.57 -6.43
C VAL A 142 -4.78 11.49 -7.29
N SER A 143 -4.09 10.93 -8.29
CA SER A 143 -3.40 11.66 -9.33
C SER A 143 -3.84 11.16 -10.70
N GLN A 144 -3.97 12.09 -11.64
CA GLN A 144 -4.29 11.80 -13.04
C GLN A 144 -3.04 11.92 -13.89
N ARG A 145 -2.89 11.03 -14.85
CA ARG A 145 -1.76 11.02 -15.76
C ARG A 145 -1.94 12.10 -16.83
N ALA A 146 -0.97 13.01 -16.93
CA ALA A 146 -0.90 14.06 -17.93
C ALA A 146 0.28 13.76 -18.89
N GLY A 147 0.00 13.06 -19.98
CA GLY A 147 1.03 12.57 -20.89
C GLY A 147 1.90 11.47 -20.25
N ALA A 148 3.19 11.72 -20.11
CA ALA A 148 4.14 10.78 -19.48
C ALA A 148 4.20 10.92 -17.95
N GLU A 149 3.77 12.05 -17.40
CA GLU A 149 3.91 12.44 -16.00
C GLU A 149 2.59 12.30 -15.23
N TRP A 150 2.69 12.22 -13.91
CA TRP A 150 1.55 12.29 -12.99
C TRP A 150 1.32 13.76 -12.60
N GLY A 151 0.06 14.18 -12.66
CA GLY A 151 -0.34 15.53 -12.22
C GLY A 151 -0.34 15.67 -10.70
N SER A 152 -0.58 16.89 -10.23
CA SER A 152 -0.64 17.23 -8.81
C SER A 152 -1.70 16.39 -8.09
N PRO A 153 -1.34 15.67 -7.02
CA PRO A 153 -2.26 14.83 -6.28
C PRO A 153 -3.34 15.64 -5.57
N GLN A 154 -4.54 15.10 -5.55
CA GLN A 154 -5.66 15.65 -4.81
C GLN A 154 -6.10 14.65 -3.72
N LYS A 155 -6.39 15.15 -2.52
CA LYS A 155 -6.94 14.32 -1.45
C LYS A 155 -8.32 13.81 -1.83
N CYS A 156 -8.55 12.52 -1.65
CA CYS A 156 -9.88 11.91 -1.82
C CYS A 156 -10.75 12.22 -0.60
N ALA A 157 -11.91 12.83 -0.82
CA ALA A 157 -12.90 13.10 0.23
C ALA A 157 -13.73 11.83 0.50
N ILE A 158 -13.10 10.79 1.06
CA ILE A 158 -13.74 9.51 1.37
C ILE A 158 -14.54 9.62 2.68
N LEU A 159 -13.94 10.23 3.71
CA LEU A 159 -14.57 10.46 5.00
C LEU A 159 -14.74 11.95 5.27
N ASN A 160 -15.79 12.28 6.00
CA ASN A 160 -16.06 13.65 6.45
C ASN A 160 -15.36 13.98 7.77
N ASP A 161 -14.83 12.98 8.47
CA ASP A 161 -14.04 13.19 9.68
C ASP A 161 -12.54 13.33 9.34
N THR A 162 -11.80 13.88 10.26
CA THR A 162 -10.35 14.08 10.15
C THR A 162 -9.55 13.25 11.16
N LEU A 163 -10.21 12.34 11.86
CA LEU A 163 -9.64 11.57 12.96
C LEU A 163 -9.28 10.15 12.54
N SER A 164 -10.02 9.61 11.55
CA SER A 164 -9.79 8.25 11.07
C SER A 164 -8.77 8.21 9.95
N SER A 165 -7.91 7.20 9.97
CA SER A 165 -6.98 6.89 8.88
C SER A 165 -7.71 6.20 7.73
N VAL A 166 -7.32 6.54 6.50
CA VAL A 166 -7.78 5.89 5.27
C VAL A 166 -6.56 5.56 4.41
N ALA A 167 -6.32 4.26 4.17
CA ALA A 167 -5.08 3.81 3.54
C ALA A 167 -5.28 2.61 2.61
N HIS A 168 -4.20 2.21 1.94
CA HIS A 168 -4.10 1.01 1.11
C HIS A 168 -5.23 0.90 0.07
N PRO A 169 -5.34 1.87 -0.86
CA PRO A 169 -6.38 1.85 -1.86
C PRO A 169 -6.21 0.69 -2.83
N ALA A 170 -7.32 0.02 -3.19
CA ALA A 170 -7.38 -0.97 -4.24
C ALA A 170 -8.62 -0.72 -5.10
N LEU A 171 -8.42 -0.25 -6.31
CA LEU A 171 -9.51 0.02 -7.24
C LEU A 171 -10.00 -1.31 -7.85
N SER A 172 -11.32 -1.50 -7.90
CA SER A 172 -11.90 -2.66 -8.59
C SER A 172 -11.52 -2.67 -10.07
N PRO A 173 -11.46 -3.83 -10.73
CA PRO A 173 -11.14 -3.90 -12.15
C PRO A 173 -12.10 -3.10 -13.06
N ALA A 174 -13.35 -2.97 -12.64
CA ALA A 174 -14.37 -2.16 -13.35
C ALA A 174 -14.22 -0.65 -13.05
N GLY A 175 -13.49 -0.29 -12.00
CA GLY A 175 -13.30 1.11 -11.58
C GLY A 175 -14.49 1.70 -10.82
N ASP A 176 -15.46 0.88 -10.43
CA ASP A 176 -16.71 1.27 -9.79
C ASP A 176 -16.65 1.26 -8.25
N TYR A 177 -15.65 0.56 -7.67
CA TYR A 177 -15.39 0.53 -6.24
C TYR A 177 -13.92 0.80 -5.93
N LEU A 178 -13.69 1.60 -4.89
CA LEU A 178 -12.39 1.72 -4.24
C LEU A 178 -12.46 1.00 -2.90
N TYR A 179 -11.67 -0.06 -2.75
CA TYR A 179 -11.45 -0.74 -1.47
C TYR A 179 -10.32 -0.02 -0.72
N PHE A 180 -10.42 0.01 0.59
CA PHE A 180 -9.42 0.67 1.44
C PHE A 180 -9.46 0.12 2.86
N VAL A 181 -8.49 0.46 3.68
CA VAL A 181 -8.49 0.18 5.12
C VAL A 181 -8.77 1.44 5.91
N SER A 182 -9.49 1.29 7.03
CA SER A 182 -9.74 2.40 7.96
C SER A 182 -10.03 1.89 9.37
N ASP A 183 -9.64 2.70 10.37
CA ASP A 183 -9.98 2.55 11.77
C ASP A 183 -11.23 3.35 12.16
N MET A 184 -12.04 3.76 11.18
CA MET A 184 -13.26 4.53 11.44
C MET A 184 -14.28 3.73 12.23
N PRO A 185 -15.14 4.41 13.03
CA PRO A 185 -16.18 3.75 13.82
C PRO A 185 -17.12 2.89 12.99
N GLY A 186 -17.53 1.76 13.57
CA GLY A 186 -18.43 0.80 12.91
C GLY A 186 -17.72 -0.41 12.30
N GLY A 187 -16.42 -0.54 12.51
CA GLY A 187 -15.63 -1.71 12.16
C GLY A 187 -15.78 -2.89 13.13
N GLN A 188 -15.03 -3.98 12.86
CA GLN A 188 -15.00 -5.21 13.65
C GLN A 188 -13.79 -5.25 14.58
N GLY A 189 -12.70 -4.54 14.24
CA GLY A 189 -11.43 -4.61 14.94
C GLY A 189 -10.66 -3.31 14.99
N GLY A 190 -9.38 -3.36 14.63
CA GLY A 190 -8.52 -2.20 14.50
C GLY A 190 -8.69 -1.54 13.14
N LEU A 191 -7.86 -1.94 12.17
CA LEU A 191 -8.01 -1.52 10.77
C LEU A 191 -8.87 -2.56 10.05
N ASP A 192 -10.00 -2.14 9.55
CA ASP A 192 -10.92 -2.98 8.76
C ASP A 192 -10.84 -2.66 7.27
N LEU A 193 -11.26 -3.62 6.45
CA LEU A 193 -11.49 -3.42 5.02
C LEU A 193 -12.88 -2.82 4.78
N TRP A 194 -12.88 -1.77 4.00
CA TRP A 194 -14.06 -1.00 3.58
C TRP A 194 -14.07 -0.86 2.07
N ARG A 195 -15.21 -0.49 1.51
CA ARG A 195 -15.33 -0.09 0.12
C ARG A 195 -16.18 1.16 -0.02
N ILE A 196 -15.97 1.90 -1.09
CA ILE A 196 -16.77 3.06 -1.47
C ILE A 196 -17.02 3.04 -2.97
N ASN A 197 -18.22 3.44 -3.40
CA ASN A 197 -18.52 3.61 -4.81
C ASN A 197 -17.72 4.77 -5.39
N VAL A 198 -17.11 4.55 -6.56
CA VAL A 198 -16.48 5.60 -7.37
C VAL A 198 -17.48 6.05 -8.41
N THR A 199 -17.83 7.32 -8.41
CA THR A 199 -18.81 7.92 -9.34
C THR A 199 -18.16 9.03 -10.16
N ARG A 200 -18.88 9.57 -11.14
CA ARG A 200 -18.39 10.72 -11.91
C ARG A 200 -18.23 11.98 -11.06
N ASP A 201 -19.07 12.12 -10.02
CA ASP A 201 -19.13 13.32 -9.17
C ASP A 201 -18.32 13.16 -7.86
N GLY A 202 -17.59 12.04 -7.70
CA GLY A 202 -16.78 11.74 -6.53
C GLY A 202 -17.06 10.37 -5.93
N PHE A 203 -17.24 10.31 -4.61
CA PHE A 203 -17.42 9.07 -3.87
C PHE A 203 -18.85 8.95 -3.34
N GLY A 204 -19.38 7.71 -3.33
CA GLY A 204 -20.71 7.39 -2.84
C GLY A 204 -20.71 6.93 -1.39
N TYR A 205 -21.46 5.85 -1.11
CA TYR A 205 -21.57 5.29 0.24
C TYR A 205 -20.36 4.42 0.59
N VAL A 206 -19.98 4.49 1.87
CA VAL A 206 -18.94 3.64 2.47
C VAL A 206 -19.61 2.43 3.10
N ASP A 207 -19.14 1.24 2.74
CA ASP A 207 -19.60 -0.03 3.30
C ASP A 207 -18.43 -0.76 3.99
N ASN A 208 -18.62 -1.25 5.23
CA ASN A 208 -17.73 -2.22 5.86
C ASN A 208 -17.93 -3.59 5.19
N LEU A 209 -16.84 -4.33 4.94
CA LEU A 209 -16.96 -5.66 4.30
C LEU A 209 -17.50 -6.76 5.22
N GLY A 210 -17.77 -6.42 6.48
CA GLY A 210 -18.43 -7.29 7.45
C GLY A 210 -17.54 -8.37 8.05
N PRO A 211 -18.11 -9.14 9.00
CA PRO A 211 -17.35 -10.09 9.83
C PRO A 211 -16.89 -11.36 9.11
N GLU A 212 -17.30 -11.58 7.86
CA GLU A 212 -16.78 -12.67 7.04
C GLU A 212 -15.40 -12.34 6.44
N ILE A 213 -15.07 -11.04 6.37
CA ILE A 213 -13.80 -10.51 5.85
C ILE A 213 -12.99 -9.90 6.98
N ASN A 214 -13.61 -9.03 7.77
CA ASN A 214 -12.98 -8.29 8.85
C ASN A 214 -13.00 -9.10 10.15
N THR A 215 -11.92 -9.01 10.92
CA THR A 215 -11.73 -9.70 12.19
C THR A 215 -11.63 -8.72 13.35
N SER A 216 -11.29 -9.19 14.54
CA SER A 216 -10.94 -8.31 15.66
C SER A 216 -9.49 -7.77 15.59
N GLY A 217 -8.77 -8.08 14.53
CA GLY A 217 -7.38 -7.66 14.29
C GLY A 217 -7.29 -6.43 13.38
N ASP A 218 -6.22 -6.40 12.59
CA ASP A 218 -5.96 -5.40 11.56
C ASP A 218 -5.94 -6.10 10.18
N GLU A 219 -6.84 -5.75 9.29
CA GLU A 219 -6.83 -6.15 7.90
C GLU A 219 -6.17 -5.05 7.05
N MET A 220 -5.28 -5.44 6.14
CA MET A 220 -4.50 -4.49 5.33
C MET A 220 -4.29 -5.01 3.91
N PHE A 221 -4.06 -4.10 2.95
CA PHE A 221 -3.75 -4.39 1.55
C PHE A 221 -4.83 -5.21 0.85
N PRO A 222 -6.04 -4.63 0.65
CA PRO A 222 -7.14 -5.28 -0.07
C PRO A 222 -6.78 -5.67 -1.50
#